data_47929dd888fc68778df0723cc25dd042
#
_entry.id   47929dd888fc68778df0723cc25dd042
#
_cell.length_a   1.000
_cell.length_b   1.000
_cell.length_c   1.000
_cell.angle_alpha   90.00
_cell.angle_beta   90.00
_cell.angle_gamma   90.00
#
_symmetry.space_group_name_H-M   'P 1'
#
loop_
_entity.id
_entity.type
_entity.pdbx_description
1 polymer ?
#
loop_
_entity_poly.entity_id
_entity_poly.type
_entity_poly.pdbx_seq_one_letter_code
_entity_poly.pdbx_strand_id
1 'polypeptide(L)'
;SAGGLRRVTWALSKGADILVVALGGNDGLRGIPPDETKKNLIGIVKKARIKNPEIKTLIAGMQMPDNMGPEFTERFKKLFPQIAKATKSRLIPFLIAGVGGNENLNQPDGIHPTTEGQKIVAENVWKILLPELTTKEP
;
A
#
# COMPACT_ATOMS: atom_id res chain seq x y z
N SER A 1 -2.61 8.24 5.35
CA SER A 1 -3.40 8.19 4.11
C SER A 1 -4.01 9.54 3.70
N ALA A 2 -4.52 10.35 4.64
CA ALA A 2 -5.19 11.62 4.34
C ALA A 2 -4.34 12.58 3.50
N GLY A 3 -3.03 12.71 3.76
CA GLY A 3 -2.11 13.49 2.95
C GLY A 3 -2.01 13.00 1.50
N GLY A 4 -1.99 11.69 1.29
CA GLY A 4 -2.03 11.09 -0.04
C GLY A 4 -3.31 11.46 -0.80
N LEU A 5 -4.46 11.37 -0.12
CA LEU A 5 -5.75 11.72 -0.71
C LEU A 5 -5.83 13.20 -1.16
N ARG A 6 -5.20 14.11 -0.40
CA ARG A 6 -5.15 15.52 -0.78
C ARG A 6 -4.28 15.78 -2.01
N ARG A 7 -3.12 15.08 -2.09
CA ARG A 7 -2.11 15.38 -3.12
C ARG A 7 -2.16 14.49 -4.37
N VAL A 8 -2.96 13.42 -4.41
CA VAL A 8 -2.95 12.46 -5.52
C VAL A 8 -3.20 13.11 -6.88
N THR A 9 -4.10 14.06 -6.98
CA THR A 9 -4.40 14.78 -8.24
C THR A 9 -3.18 15.57 -8.74
N TRP A 10 -2.45 16.20 -7.82
CA TRP A 10 -1.19 16.89 -8.13
C TRP A 10 -0.08 15.89 -8.48
N ALA A 11 0.07 14.83 -7.70
CA ALA A 11 1.09 13.80 -7.94
C ALA A 11 0.95 13.15 -9.33
N LEU A 12 -0.29 13.02 -9.80
CA LEU A 12 -0.59 12.48 -11.14
C LEU A 12 -0.72 13.57 -12.22
N SER A 13 -0.23 14.80 -11.98
CA SER A 13 -0.39 15.91 -12.94
C SER A 13 0.24 15.64 -14.31
N LYS A 14 1.33 14.89 -14.35
CA LYS A 14 2.02 14.49 -15.59
C LYS A 14 1.51 13.18 -16.20
N GLY A 15 0.45 12.60 -15.64
CA GLY A 15 -0.06 11.29 -16.03
C GLY A 15 0.69 10.14 -15.35
N ALA A 16 0.07 8.96 -15.35
CA ALA A 16 0.66 7.69 -14.96
C ALA A 16 -0.19 6.56 -15.53
N ASP A 17 0.45 5.48 -15.94
CA ASP A 17 -0.23 4.26 -16.38
C ASP A 17 -0.47 3.30 -15.21
N ILE A 18 0.41 3.34 -14.23
CA ILE A 18 0.33 2.49 -13.03
C ILE A 18 0.52 3.36 -11.78
N LEU A 19 -0.32 3.14 -10.78
CA LEU A 19 -0.21 3.76 -9.46
C LEU A 19 -0.07 2.68 -8.38
N VAL A 20 1.06 2.69 -7.68
CA VAL A 20 1.25 1.89 -6.46
C VAL A 20 0.91 2.74 -5.23
N VAL A 21 -0.09 2.33 -4.46
CA VAL A 21 -0.52 3.01 -3.24
C VAL A 21 0.08 2.29 -2.03
N ALA A 22 1.20 2.78 -1.54
CA ALA A 22 1.92 2.29 -0.37
C ALA A 22 1.73 3.25 0.82
N LEU A 23 0.51 3.35 1.31
CA LEU A 23 0.10 4.28 2.37
C LEU A 23 -0.76 3.57 3.42
N GLY A 24 -0.78 4.10 4.63
CA GLY A 24 -1.59 3.60 5.74
C GLY A 24 -0.77 3.08 6.93
N GLY A 25 0.50 2.72 6.75
CA GLY A 25 1.34 2.27 7.86
C GLY A 25 1.38 3.27 9.01
N ASN A 26 1.63 4.54 8.72
CA ASN A 26 1.60 5.60 9.73
C ASN A 26 0.21 5.85 10.34
N ASP A 27 -0.86 5.59 9.60
CA ASP A 27 -2.22 5.66 10.15
C ASP A 27 -2.38 4.57 11.22
N GLY A 28 -1.99 3.33 10.89
CA GLY A 28 -2.02 2.22 11.84
C GLY A 28 -1.18 2.48 13.08
N LEU A 29 0.08 2.86 12.92
CA LEU A 29 0.99 3.16 14.05
C LEU A 29 0.47 4.30 14.96
N ARG A 30 -0.36 5.19 14.45
CA ARG A 30 -1.00 6.28 15.20
C ARG A 30 -2.38 5.92 15.74
N GLY A 31 -2.83 4.68 15.56
CA GLY A 31 -4.14 4.23 16.01
C GLY A 31 -5.32 4.90 15.27
N ILE A 32 -5.09 5.41 14.06
CA ILE A 32 -6.18 5.94 13.23
C ILE A 32 -7.17 4.81 12.93
N PRO A 33 -8.49 5.05 13.09
CA PRO A 33 -9.49 4.03 12.81
C PRO A 33 -9.33 3.43 11.41
N PRO A 34 -9.30 2.09 11.26
CA PRO A 34 -9.10 1.44 9.95
C PRO A 34 -10.07 1.90 8.87
N ASP A 35 -11.31 2.26 9.25
CA ASP A 35 -12.31 2.74 8.31
C ASP A 35 -11.95 4.10 7.68
N GLU A 36 -11.26 4.98 8.41
CA GLU A 36 -10.75 6.23 7.84
C GLU A 36 -9.63 5.98 6.83
N THR A 37 -8.69 5.09 7.18
CA THR A 37 -7.64 4.67 6.25
C THR A 37 -8.26 4.07 4.98
N LYS A 38 -9.24 3.18 5.14
CA LYS A 38 -9.99 2.57 4.03
C LYS A 38 -10.62 3.62 3.12
N LYS A 39 -11.35 4.57 3.69
CA LYS A 39 -12.00 5.66 2.97
C LYS A 39 -10.99 6.48 2.17
N ASN A 40 -9.86 6.82 2.77
CA ASN A 40 -8.81 7.60 2.14
C ASN A 40 -8.15 6.84 0.97
N LEU A 41 -7.81 5.58 1.15
CA LEU A 41 -7.16 4.77 0.10
C LEU A 41 -8.11 4.52 -1.08
N ILE A 42 -9.38 4.22 -0.83
CA ILE A 42 -10.40 4.14 -1.88
C ILE A 42 -10.54 5.48 -2.61
N GLY A 43 -10.53 6.59 -1.87
CA GLY A 43 -10.59 7.93 -2.44
C GLY A 43 -9.41 8.25 -3.35
N ILE A 44 -8.20 7.79 -3.00
CA ILE A 44 -7.00 7.93 -3.85
C ILE A 44 -7.22 7.22 -5.18
N VAL A 45 -7.65 5.96 -5.16
CA VAL A 45 -7.88 5.18 -6.39
C VAL A 45 -8.97 5.83 -7.24
N LYS A 46 -10.07 6.27 -6.63
CA LYS A 46 -11.15 6.97 -7.36
C LYS A 46 -10.66 8.23 -8.05
N LYS A 47 -9.89 9.07 -7.35
CA LYS A 47 -9.31 10.30 -7.94
C LYS A 47 -8.32 9.98 -9.07
N ALA A 48 -7.51 8.94 -8.91
CA ALA A 48 -6.60 8.50 -9.95
C ALA A 48 -7.35 8.11 -11.23
N ARG A 49 -8.43 7.35 -11.11
CA ARG A 49 -9.26 6.92 -12.25
C ARG A 49 -10.09 8.03 -12.88
N ILE A 50 -10.48 9.04 -12.12
CA ILE A 50 -11.09 10.25 -12.72
C ILE A 50 -10.09 10.92 -13.66
N LYS A 51 -8.80 10.91 -13.31
CA LYS A 51 -7.75 11.52 -14.12
C LYS A 51 -7.33 10.66 -15.31
N ASN A 52 -7.20 9.36 -15.10
CA ASN A 52 -6.93 8.37 -16.12
C ASN A 52 -7.78 7.11 -15.85
N PRO A 53 -8.87 6.89 -16.60
CA PRO A 53 -9.74 5.72 -16.42
C PRO A 53 -9.01 4.37 -16.57
N GLU A 54 -7.97 4.31 -17.39
CA GLU A 54 -7.19 3.10 -17.68
C GLU A 54 -6.04 2.87 -16.71
N ILE A 55 -5.88 3.74 -15.70
CA ILE A 55 -4.78 3.59 -14.74
C ILE A 55 -4.88 2.27 -13.98
N LYS A 56 -3.84 1.47 -14.06
CA LYS A 56 -3.72 0.25 -13.25
C LYS A 56 -3.32 0.64 -11.83
N THR A 57 -3.94 0.01 -10.84
CA THR A 57 -3.71 0.37 -9.43
C THR A 57 -3.31 -0.85 -8.61
N LEU A 58 -2.26 -0.69 -7.81
CA LEU A 58 -1.78 -1.67 -6.85
C LEU A 58 -1.90 -1.12 -5.44
N ILE A 59 -2.46 -1.90 -4.53
CA ILE A 59 -2.57 -1.57 -3.10
C ILE A 59 -1.53 -2.37 -2.34
N ALA A 60 -0.63 -1.69 -1.65
CA ALA A 60 0.36 -2.34 -0.80
C ALA A 60 -0.23 -2.63 0.59
N GLY A 61 -0.41 -3.91 0.90
CA GLY A 61 -0.88 -4.38 2.20
C GLY A 61 0.13 -4.11 3.30
N MET A 62 -0.38 -3.79 4.48
CA MET A 62 0.41 -3.53 5.67
C MET A 62 -0.18 -4.26 6.87
N GLN A 63 0.65 -4.54 7.86
CA GLN A 63 0.26 -5.15 9.12
C GLN A 63 0.81 -4.32 10.26
N MET A 64 0.14 -4.38 11.40
CA MET A 64 0.57 -3.68 12.60
C MET A 64 1.25 -4.64 13.57
N PRO A 65 2.17 -4.14 14.41
CA PRO A 65 2.77 -4.93 15.47
C PRO A 65 1.71 -5.47 16.45
N ASP A 66 1.97 -6.67 17.00
CA ASP A 66 1.01 -7.36 17.86
C ASP A 66 0.68 -6.59 19.17
N ASN A 67 1.58 -5.72 19.60
CA ASN A 67 1.40 -4.89 20.80
C ASN A 67 0.28 -3.83 20.68
N MET A 68 -0.31 -3.66 19.48
CA MET A 68 -1.44 -2.75 19.27
C MET A 68 -2.81 -3.40 19.55
N GLY A 69 -2.80 -4.64 20.01
CA GLY A 69 -4.00 -5.40 20.36
C GLY A 69 -4.59 -6.18 19.15
N PRO A 70 -5.10 -7.39 19.44
CA PRO A 70 -5.49 -8.34 18.39
C PRO A 70 -6.66 -7.85 17.54
N GLU A 71 -7.63 -7.18 18.11
CA GLU A 71 -8.78 -6.66 17.36
C GLU A 71 -8.35 -5.61 16.34
N PHE A 72 -7.51 -4.65 16.75
CA PHE A 72 -7.03 -3.59 15.86
C PHE A 72 -6.13 -4.17 14.75
N THR A 73 -5.17 -5.03 15.11
CA THR A 73 -4.22 -5.61 14.15
C THR A 73 -4.93 -6.44 13.09
N GLU A 74 -5.92 -7.26 13.47
CA GLU A 74 -6.73 -8.05 12.54
C GLU A 74 -7.59 -7.17 11.62
N ARG A 75 -8.27 -6.17 12.16
CA ARG A 75 -9.05 -5.22 11.35
C ARG A 75 -8.17 -4.48 10.37
N PHE A 76 -6.99 -4.03 10.83
CA PHE A 76 -6.04 -3.31 9.99
C PHE A 76 -5.46 -4.19 8.87
N LYS A 77 -5.12 -5.44 9.16
CA LYS A 77 -4.65 -6.41 8.18
C LYS A 77 -5.70 -6.70 7.09
N LYS A 78 -6.96 -6.88 7.48
CA LYS A 78 -8.08 -7.18 6.56
C LYS A 78 -8.49 -6.01 5.67
N LEU A 79 -8.16 -4.81 6.05
CA LEU A 79 -8.51 -3.57 5.35
C LEU A 79 -7.97 -3.55 3.89
N PHE A 80 -6.71 -3.92 3.68
CA PHE A 80 -6.06 -3.81 2.36
C PHE A 80 -6.64 -4.76 1.30
N PRO A 81 -6.88 -6.07 1.59
CA PRO A 81 -7.63 -6.94 0.68
C PRO A 81 -9.02 -6.41 0.35
N GLN A 82 -9.72 -5.84 1.33
CA GLN A 82 -11.04 -5.25 1.10
C GLN A 82 -10.98 -4.04 0.16
N ILE A 83 -9.97 -3.18 0.30
CA ILE A 83 -9.75 -2.03 -0.59
C ILE A 83 -9.44 -2.53 -2.00
N ALA A 84 -8.49 -3.47 -2.13
CA ALA A 84 -8.10 -4.01 -3.43
C ALA A 84 -9.32 -4.61 -4.17
N LYS A 85 -10.15 -5.38 -3.46
CA LYS A 85 -11.41 -5.93 -4.01
C LYS A 85 -12.40 -4.83 -4.39
N ALA A 86 -12.65 -3.88 -3.49
CA ALA A 86 -13.64 -2.81 -3.73
C ALA A 86 -13.25 -1.87 -4.87
N THR A 87 -11.94 -1.71 -5.10
CA THR A 87 -11.40 -0.85 -6.16
C THR A 87 -10.93 -1.62 -7.39
N LYS A 88 -11.10 -2.94 -7.45
CA LYS A 88 -10.55 -3.79 -8.52
C LYS A 88 -9.06 -3.50 -8.78
N SER A 89 -8.31 -3.29 -7.69
CA SER A 89 -6.86 -3.07 -7.72
C SER A 89 -6.12 -4.39 -7.47
N ARG A 90 -4.89 -4.50 -7.93
CA ARG A 90 -4.00 -5.59 -7.50
C ARG A 90 -3.59 -5.38 -6.05
N LEU A 91 -3.37 -6.48 -5.34
CA LEU A 91 -2.92 -6.48 -3.96
C LEU A 91 -1.47 -6.96 -3.88
N ILE A 92 -0.59 -6.16 -3.28
CA ILE A 92 0.67 -6.63 -2.72
C ILE A 92 0.32 -7.10 -1.30
N PRO A 93 0.32 -8.41 -1.00
CA PRO A 93 -0.31 -8.93 0.22
C PRO A 93 0.27 -8.35 1.51
N PHE A 94 1.59 -8.23 1.58
CA PHE A 94 2.31 -7.56 2.67
C PHE A 94 3.59 -6.93 2.12
N LEU A 95 3.65 -5.60 2.12
CA LEU A 95 4.75 -4.84 1.50
C LEU A 95 6.12 -5.24 2.01
N ILE A 96 6.25 -5.36 3.35
CA ILE A 96 7.51 -5.69 4.03
C ILE A 96 7.60 -7.17 4.45
N ALA A 97 6.95 -8.06 3.67
CA ALA A 97 7.07 -9.50 3.93
C ALA A 97 8.54 -9.95 3.89
N GLY A 98 8.95 -10.72 4.90
CA GLY A 98 10.34 -11.18 5.07
C GLY A 98 11.30 -10.12 5.65
N VAL A 99 10.82 -8.89 5.85
CA VAL A 99 11.61 -7.78 6.43
C VAL A 99 11.06 -7.35 7.78
N GLY A 100 9.75 -7.18 7.88
CA GLY A 100 9.10 -6.73 9.12
C GLY A 100 9.44 -7.64 10.31
N GLY A 101 9.89 -7.04 11.42
CA GLY A 101 10.30 -7.76 12.62
C GLY A 101 11.69 -8.42 12.56
N ASN A 102 12.41 -8.31 11.47
CA ASN A 102 13.80 -8.82 11.37
C ASN A 102 14.79 -7.69 11.65
N GLU A 103 15.48 -7.76 12.79
CA GLU A 103 16.42 -6.72 13.23
C GLU A 103 17.58 -6.49 12.24
N ASN A 104 18.03 -7.52 11.53
CA ASN A 104 19.11 -7.40 10.53
C ASN A 104 18.66 -6.71 9.24
N LEU A 105 17.36 -6.65 8.99
CA LEU A 105 16.77 -6.07 7.78
C LEU A 105 16.06 -4.74 8.03
N ASN A 106 16.02 -4.29 9.29
CA ASN A 106 15.45 -3.00 9.68
C ASN A 106 16.52 -2.12 10.32
N GLN A 107 16.34 -0.81 10.19
CA GLN A 107 17.13 0.20 10.89
C GLN A 107 16.89 0.10 12.41
N PRO A 108 17.70 0.77 13.24
CA PRO A 108 17.55 0.71 14.71
C PRO A 108 16.17 1.10 15.24
N ASP A 109 15.36 1.79 14.45
CA ASP A 109 13.97 2.13 14.79
C ASP A 109 13.00 0.93 14.68
N GLY A 110 13.44 -0.19 14.10
CA GLY A 110 12.64 -1.40 13.92
C GLY A 110 11.51 -1.29 12.90
N ILE A 111 11.42 -0.17 12.18
CA ILE A 111 10.31 0.16 11.28
C ILE A 111 10.78 0.29 9.83
N HIS A 112 11.88 1.00 9.60
CA HIS A 112 12.37 1.27 8.26
C HIS A 112 13.38 0.22 7.81
N PRO A 113 13.21 -0.36 6.63
CA PRO A 113 14.16 -1.35 6.10
C PRO A 113 15.56 -0.79 5.90
N THR A 114 16.58 -1.63 6.13
CA THR A 114 17.98 -1.39 5.69
C THR A 114 18.06 -1.47 4.17
N THR A 115 19.23 -1.18 3.60
CA THR A 115 19.49 -1.37 2.17
C THR A 115 19.16 -2.79 1.69
N GLU A 116 19.53 -3.82 2.47
CA GLU A 116 19.21 -5.21 2.16
C GLU A 116 17.72 -5.50 2.30
N GLY A 117 17.07 -4.97 3.33
CA GLY A 117 15.63 -5.04 3.49
C GLY A 117 14.87 -4.40 2.32
N GLN A 118 15.34 -3.27 1.79
CA GLN A 118 14.73 -2.60 0.63
C GLN A 118 14.78 -3.45 -0.65
N LYS A 119 15.80 -4.29 -0.84
CA LYS A 119 15.85 -5.21 -1.97
C LYS A 119 14.71 -6.21 -1.92
N ILE A 120 14.43 -6.75 -0.74
CA ILE A 120 13.33 -7.70 -0.52
C ILE A 120 11.98 -6.99 -0.73
N VAL A 121 11.83 -5.77 -0.21
CA VAL A 121 10.62 -4.95 -0.45
C VAL A 121 10.40 -4.71 -1.94
N ALA A 122 11.45 -4.37 -2.68
CA ALA A 122 11.38 -4.19 -4.13
C ALA A 122 10.91 -5.46 -4.85
N GLU A 123 11.40 -6.64 -4.45
CA GLU A 123 10.96 -7.92 -4.99
C GLU A 123 9.49 -8.22 -4.68
N ASN A 124 9.02 -7.90 -3.46
CA ASN A 124 7.62 -8.06 -3.09
C ASN A 124 6.69 -7.22 -3.98
N VAL A 125 7.11 -6.01 -4.32
CA VAL A 125 6.39 -5.15 -5.27
C VAL A 125 6.49 -5.70 -6.68
N TRP A 126 7.69 -6.08 -7.12
CA TRP A 126 7.98 -6.51 -8.48
C TRP A 126 7.16 -7.73 -8.90
N LYS A 127 7.01 -8.72 -8.03
CA LYS A 127 6.22 -9.92 -8.29
C LYS A 127 4.77 -9.61 -8.70
N ILE A 128 4.20 -8.54 -8.16
CA ILE A 128 2.82 -8.12 -8.46
C ILE A 128 2.77 -7.09 -9.58
N LEU A 129 3.79 -6.27 -9.71
CA LEU A 129 3.87 -5.21 -10.72
C LEU A 129 4.21 -5.76 -12.11
N LEU A 130 5.13 -6.72 -12.22
CA LEU A 130 5.64 -7.22 -13.50
C LEU A 130 4.53 -7.68 -14.46
N PRO A 131 3.53 -8.49 -14.03
CA PRO A 131 2.43 -8.87 -14.91
C PRO A 131 1.63 -7.68 -15.46
N GLU A 132 1.52 -6.60 -14.69
CA GLU A 132 0.78 -5.40 -15.11
C GLU A 132 1.53 -4.58 -16.19
N LEU A 133 2.86 -4.71 -16.25
CA LEU A 133 3.69 -4.06 -17.27
C LEU A 133 3.62 -4.80 -18.61
N THR A 134 3.43 -6.11 -18.57
CA THR A 134 3.50 -7.00 -19.75
C THR A 134 2.16 -7.24 -20.43
N THR A 135 1.05 -7.05 -19.73
CA THR A 135 -0.29 -7.12 -20.31
C THR A 135 -0.57 -5.83 -21.10
N LYS A 136 -0.14 -5.80 -22.38
CA LYS A 136 -0.87 -5.04 -23.38
C LYS A 136 -2.17 -5.83 -23.60
N GLU A 137 -3.30 -5.34 -23.14
CA GLU A 137 -4.56 -5.81 -23.68
C GLU A 137 -4.58 -5.52 -25.19
N PRO A 138 -5.04 -6.49 -25.98
CA PRO A 138 -5.12 -6.34 -27.42
C PRO A 138 -6.13 -5.27 -27.83
#